data_7e054446eae29614af7e233992d47db5
#
_entry.id   7e054446eae29614af7e233992d47db5
#
_cell.length_a   1.000
_cell.length_b   1.000
_cell.length_c   1.000
_cell.angle_alpha   90.00
_cell.angle_beta   90.00
_cell.angle_gamma   90.00
#
_symmetry.space_group_name_H-M   'P 1'
#
loop_
_entity.id
_entity.type
_entity.pdbx_description
1 polymer ?
#
loop_
_entity_poly.entity_id
_entity_poly.type
_entity_poly.pdbx_seq_one_letter_code
_entity_poly.pdbx_strand_id
1 'polypeptide(L)'
;MTSFGTPGGRITPTGSQRTVPGGKWSITEGDAQAIVTEARKAFFVMAGVLAVLWVIQIANWADSYHLTLNYGIVPRDIGRLPDIFTAPFLHFSWGHIEGNSGPLFIFGFLAAYRGVKKFFAVTLLVIMTSGLAAWLFEPANTVGAGASGVVFGYFGYIMVRGFFDRHVIDMVIGAIMALCFAYQFTVLLPHAGIGWQAHIGGLVGGIAAGWIFRDKRPRASGKTASAVTAARPVAGGTVPTRVDLPKKPGATGMQ
;
A
#
# COMPACT_ATOMS: atom_id res chain seq x y z
N MET A 1 -50.29 -37.77 -35.17
CA MET A 1 -50.26 -36.33 -34.83
C MET A 1 -48.91 -36.06 -34.21
N THR A 2 -48.15 -35.27 -34.85
CA THR A 2 -46.73 -35.05 -34.80
C THR A 2 -46.30 -34.21 -33.61
N SER A 3 -45.34 -34.75 -32.80
CA SER A 3 -44.66 -34.03 -31.72
C SER A 3 -43.40 -33.35 -32.30
N PHE A 4 -43.32 -32.03 -32.22
CA PHE A 4 -42.12 -31.25 -32.50
C PHE A 4 -41.32 -31.00 -31.22
N GLY A 5 -40.14 -31.62 -31.09
CA GLY A 5 -39.15 -31.33 -30.09
C GLY A 5 -38.26 -30.16 -30.52
N THR A 6 -38.16 -29.15 -29.68
CA THR A 6 -37.24 -28.01 -29.82
C THR A 6 -35.91 -28.33 -29.14
N PRO A 7 -34.74 -28.22 -29.79
CA PRO A 7 -33.46 -28.30 -29.11
C PRO A 7 -33.09 -26.94 -28.53
N GLY A 8 -33.09 -26.86 -27.20
CA GLY A 8 -32.54 -25.70 -26.45
C GLY A 8 -31.02 -25.66 -26.53
N GLY A 9 -30.50 -24.85 -27.43
CA GLY A 9 -29.08 -24.52 -27.46
C GLY A 9 -28.70 -23.62 -26.28
N ARG A 10 -27.89 -24.14 -25.39
CA ARG A 10 -27.28 -23.39 -24.28
C ARG A 10 -26.20 -22.47 -24.85
N ILE A 11 -26.50 -21.17 -24.97
CA ILE A 11 -25.52 -20.16 -25.35
C ILE A 11 -24.59 -19.92 -24.14
N THR A 12 -23.40 -20.45 -24.20
CA THR A 12 -22.31 -20.04 -23.29
C THR A 12 -21.80 -18.68 -23.75
N PRO A 13 -21.76 -17.66 -22.90
CA PRO A 13 -21.14 -16.39 -23.27
C PRO A 13 -19.63 -16.59 -23.34
N THR A 14 -19.12 -16.74 -24.54
CA THR A 14 -17.69 -16.62 -24.82
C THR A 14 -17.32 -15.16 -24.61
N GLY A 15 -16.81 -14.83 -23.42
CA GLY A 15 -16.20 -13.55 -23.13
C GLY A 15 -15.00 -13.35 -24.05
N SER A 16 -15.22 -12.62 -25.14
CA SER A 16 -14.15 -12.16 -26.01
C SER A 16 -13.24 -11.23 -25.21
N GLN A 17 -12.09 -11.77 -24.79
CA GLN A 17 -10.99 -10.93 -24.31
C GLN A 17 -10.49 -10.11 -25.51
N ARG A 18 -10.90 -8.86 -25.59
CA ARG A 18 -10.25 -7.89 -26.48
C ARG A 18 -8.85 -7.62 -25.97
N THR A 19 -7.89 -8.37 -26.49
CA THR A 19 -6.47 -7.99 -26.38
C THR A 19 -6.23 -6.83 -27.35
N VAL A 20 -6.00 -5.65 -26.81
CA VAL A 20 -5.51 -4.50 -27.57
C VAL A 20 -4.01 -4.71 -27.77
N PRO A 21 -3.51 -4.91 -29.02
CA PRO A 21 -2.08 -5.03 -29.26
C PRO A 21 -1.46 -3.64 -29.23
N GLY A 22 -0.64 -3.36 -28.24
CA GLY A 22 0.14 -2.13 -28.28
C GLY A 22 0.55 -1.64 -26.88
N GLY A 23 1.77 -1.94 -26.47
CA GLY A 23 2.42 -1.26 -25.35
C GLY A 23 2.54 -2.12 -24.09
N LYS A 24 3.73 -2.09 -23.48
CA LYS A 24 4.12 -2.76 -22.22
C LYS A 24 3.28 -2.36 -20.97
N TRP A 25 2.16 -1.65 -21.13
CA TRP A 25 1.35 -1.03 -20.06
C TRP A 25 -0.16 -1.22 -20.30
N SER A 26 -0.61 -2.40 -20.67
CA SER A 26 -2.05 -2.66 -20.71
C SER A 26 -2.53 -3.01 -19.30
N ILE A 27 -3.25 -2.10 -18.65
CA ILE A 27 -4.00 -2.38 -17.42
C ILE A 27 -5.19 -3.24 -17.82
N THR A 28 -5.30 -4.44 -17.25
CA THR A 28 -6.47 -5.29 -17.46
C THR A 28 -7.67 -4.79 -16.65
N GLU A 29 -8.88 -5.17 -17.03
CA GLU A 29 -10.09 -4.85 -16.23
C GLU A 29 -9.96 -5.34 -14.77
N GLY A 30 -9.33 -6.51 -14.57
CA GLY A 30 -9.07 -7.05 -13.24
C GLY A 30 -8.12 -6.19 -12.41
N ASP A 31 -7.07 -5.65 -13.05
CA ASP A 31 -6.13 -4.73 -12.39
C ASP A 31 -6.84 -3.42 -11.99
N ALA A 32 -7.68 -2.88 -12.88
CA ALA A 32 -8.44 -1.66 -12.59
C ALA A 32 -9.41 -1.87 -11.41
N GLN A 33 -10.11 -2.99 -11.36
CA GLN A 33 -11.01 -3.34 -10.25
C GLN A 33 -10.25 -3.52 -8.92
N ALA A 34 -9.08 -4.15 -8.95
CA ALA A 34 -8.23 -4.29 -7.77
C ALA A 34 -7.77 -2.93 -7.23
N ILE A 35 -7.32 -2.02 -8.11
CA ILE A 35 -6.94 -0.64 -7.78
C ILE A 35 -8.09 0.10 -7.09
N VAL A 36 -9.28 0.08 -7.69
CA VAL A 36 -10.47 0.76 -7.15
C VAL A 36 -10.86 0.17 -5.79
N THR A 37 -10.79 -1.16 -5.64
CA THR A 37 -11.14 -1.84 -4.38
C THR A 37 -10.20 -1.43 -3.25
N GLU A 38 -8.89 -1.41 -3.48
CA GLU A 38 -7.92 -1.00 -2.44
C GLU A 38 -8.02 0.52 -2.15
N ALA A 39 -8.25 1.35 -3.17
CA ALA A 39 -8.49 2.79 -2.97
C ALA A 39 -9.74 3.04 -2.11
N ARG A 40 -10.82 2.32 -2.38
CA ARG A 40 -12.06 2.41 -1.60
C ARG A 40 -11.85 2.00 -0.15
N LYS A 41 -11.15 0.90 0.10
CA LYS A 41 -10.80 0.46 1.48
C LYS A 41 -9.98 1.53 2.21
N ALA A 42 -8.92 2.05 1.57
CA ALA A 42 -8.09 3.10 2.14
C ALA A 42 -8.89 4.37 2.45
N PHE A 43 -9.79 4.77 1.54
CA PHE A 43 -10.66 5.91 1.74
C PHE A 43 -11.54 5.75 2.98
N PHE A 44 -12.25 4.62 3.12
CA PHE A 44 -13.14 4.41 4.26
C PHE A 44 -12.37 4.25 5.58
N VAL A 45 -11.18 3.66 5.55
CA VAL A 45 -10.31 3.60 6.74
C VAL A 45 -9.95 5.01 7.19
N MET A 46 -9.50 5.87 6.28
CA MET A 46 -9.11 7.24 6.64
C MET A 46 -10.30 8.13 6.99
N ALA A 47 -11.42 7.98 6.30
CA ALA A 47 -12.66 8.66 6.67
C ALA A 47 -13.11 8.28 8.10
N GLY A 48 -13.02 7.00 8.44
CA GLY A 48 -13.30 6.50 9.80
C GLY A 48 -12.32 7.07 10.84
N VAL A 49 -11.02 7.08 10.54
CA VAL A 49 -10.00 7.69 11.43
C VAL A 49 -10.30 9.17 11.66
N LEU A 50 -10.55 9.94 10.60
CA LEU A 50 -10.89 11.35 10.75
C LEU A 50 -12.21 11.55 11.53
N ALA A 51 -13.24 10.77 11.24
CA ALA A 51 -14.50 10.85 11.98
C ALA A 51 -14.29 10.65 13.49
N VAL A 52 -13.48 9.65 13.88
CA VAL A 52 -13.11 9.40 15.28
C VAL A 52 -12.38 10.61 15.89
N LEU A 53 -11.39 11.16 15.18
CA LEU A 53 -10.65 12.34 15.65
C LEU A 53 -11.56 13.55 15.87
N TRP A 54 -12.46 13.81 14.92
CA TRP A 54 -13.40 14.93 15.03
C TRP A 54 -14.44 14.73 16.13
N VAL A 55 -14.94 13.50 16.34
CA VAL A 55 -15.84 13.19 17.47
C VAL A 55 -15.13 13.40 18.81
N ILE A 56 -13.88 12.92 18.92
CA ILE A 56 -13.08 13.14 20.14
C ILE A 56 -12.83 14.64 20.34
N GLN A 57 -12.56 15.41 19.28
CA GLN A 57 -12.33 16.85 19.39
C GLN A 57 -13.59 17.60 19.84
N ILE A 58 -14.77 17.21 19.35
CA ILE A 58 -16.04 17.79 19.83
C ILE A 58 -16.21 17.53 21.33
N ALA A 59 -15.99 16.29 21.78
CA ALA A 59 -16.06 15.93 23.19
C ALA A 59 -15.02 16.69 24.03
N ASN A 60 -13.79 16.80 23.55
CA ASN A 60 -12.70 17.51 24.19
C ASN A 60 -12.99 19.03 24.33
N TRP A 61 -13.54 19.63 23.26
CA TRP A 61 -13.97 21.01 23.29
C TRP A 61 -15.12 21.23 24.30
N ALA A 62 -16.13 20.36 24.32
CA ALA A 62 -17.24 20.42 25.26
C ALA A 62 -16.79 20.27 26.72
N ASP A 63 -15.69 19.53 26.95
CA ASP A 63 -15.03 19.35 28.24
C ASP A 63 -13.91 20.38 28.50
N SER A 64 -13.97 21.54 27.83
CA SER A 64 -12.98 22.62 27.98
C SER A 64 -11.52 22.16 27.82
N TYR A 65 -11.29 21.22 26.95
CA TYR A 65 -9.99 20.60 26.62
C TYR A 65 -9.35 19.80 27.78
N HIS A 66 -10.11 19.41 28.79
CA HIS A 66 -9.58 18.57 29.89
C HIS A 66 -9.12 17.20 29.41
N LEU A 67 -9.74 16.63 28.36
CA LEU A 67 -9.25 15.36 27.80
C LEU A 67 -7.81 15.49 27.29
N THR A 68 -7.46 16.59 26.62
CA THR A 68 -6.10 16.82 26.17
C THR A 68 -5.12 16.98 27.32
N LEU A 69 -5.50 17.68 28.38
CA LEU A 69 -4.66 17.88 29.56
C LEU A 69 -4.46 16.58 30.36
N ASN A 70 -5.51 15.76 30.45
CA ASN A 70 -5.51 14.54 31.26
C ASN A 70 -4.94 13.32 30.54
N TYR A 71 -4.95 13.28 29.20
CA TYR A 71 -4.54 12.12 28.40
C TYR A 71 -3.51 12.46 27.31
N GLY A 72 -2.96 13.67 27.31
CA GLY A 72 -1.78 14.04 26.52
C GLY A 72 -0.49 13.56 27.16
N ILE A 73 0.58 13.49 26.39
CA ILE A 73 1.91 13.04 26.84
C ILE A 73 2.49 14.04 27.84
N VAL A 74 2.83 13.57 29.03
CA VAL A 74 3.60 14.34 30.01
C VAL A 74 5.06 13.82 29.97
N PRO A 75 6.02 14.66 29.56
CA PRO A 75 7.39 14.22 29.37
C PRO A 75 8.02 13.68 30.66
N ARG A 76 8.63 12.49 30.56
CA ARG A 76 9.35 11.78 31.63
C ARG A 76 8.51 11.37 32.84
N ASP A 77 7.18 11.49 32.76
CA ASP A 77 6.28 10.90 33.76
C ASP A 77 5.95 9.47 33.38
N ILE A 78 6.48 8.50 34.13
CA ILE A 78 6.29 7.06 33.88
C ILE A 78 4.82 6.66 34.04
N GLY A 79 4.08 7.28 34.97
CA GLY A 79 2.65 7.04 35.17
C GLY A 79 1.81 7.45 33.98
N ARG A 80 2.30 8.40 33.20
CA ARG A 80 1.66 8.94 31.99
C ARG A 80 2.26 8.39 30.69
N LEU A 81 3.18 7.42 30.74
CA LEU A 81 3.75 6.80 29.54
C LEU A 81 2.68 6.17 28.61
N PRO A 82 1.61 5.52 29.09
CA PRO A 82 0.56 5.03 28.22
C PRO A 82 -0.13 6.10 27.36
N ASP A 83 -0.04 7.36 27.73
CA ASP A 83 -0.66 8.46 26.99
C ASP A 83 -0.05 8.70 25.62
N ILE A 84 1.09 8.06 25.30
CA ILE A 84 1.62 8.01 23.93
C ILE A 84 0.61 7.43 22.93
N PHE A 85 -0.33 6.60 23.38
CA PHE A 85 -1.36 5.99 22.54
C PHE A 85 -2.62 6.85 22.43
N THR A 86 -2.90 7.75 23.37
CA THR A 86 -4.08 8.61 23.39
C THR A 86 -3.79 9.97 22.78
N ALA A 87 -2.60 10.52 23.00
CA ALA A 87 -2.19 11.84 22.55
C ALA A 87 -2.42 12.12 21.05
N PRO A 88 -2.21 11.17 20.12
CA PRO A 88 -2.46 11.39 18.69
C PRO A 88 -3.92 11.69 18.34
N PHE A 89 -4.87 11.37 19.23
CA PHE A 89 -6.29 11.61 19.03
C PHE A 89 -6.78 12.92 19.62
N LEU A 90 -5.94 13.63 20.36
CA LEU A 90 -6.28 14.82 21.13
C LEU A 90 -5.66 16.07 20.50
N HIS A 91 -6.38 17.19 20.55
CA HIS A 91 -5.91 18.46 19.97
C HIS A 91 -6.27 19.63 20.87
N PHE A 92 -5.41 20.65 20.92
CA PHE A 92 -5.58 21.83 21.77
C PHE A 92 -6.55 22.89 21.20
N SER A 93 -6.91 22.80 19.92
CA SER A 93 -7.81 23.77 19.27
C SER A 93 -8.41 23.21 17.98
N TRP A 94 -9.43 23.89 17.46
CA TRP A 94 -10.01 23.60 16.15
C TRP A 94 -8.98 23.76 15.03
N GLY A 95 -8.22 24.85 15.01
CA GLY A 95 -7.17 25.05 13.99
C GLY A 95 -6.09 23.97 14.03
N HIS A 96 -5.82 23.40 15.22
CA HIS A 96 -4.85 22.30 15.34
C HIS A 96 -5.33 21.00 14.66
N ILE A 97 -6.59 20.59 14.88
CA ILE A 97 -7.14 19.40 14.19
C ILE A 97 -7.35 19.66 12.71
N GLU A 98 -7.79 20.84 12.32
CA GLU A 98 -7.95 21.23 10.91
C GLU A 98 -6.62 21.13 10.16
N GLY A 99 -5.55 21.70 10.72
CA GLY A 99 -4.21 21.66 10.15
C GLY A 99 -3.66 20.23 10.00
N ASN A 100 -4.04 19.33 10.89
CA ASN A 100 -3.64 17.93 10.82
C ASN A 100 -4.50 17.10 9.84
N SER A 101 -5.78 17.42 9.67
CA SER A 101 -6.76 16.58 8.97
C SER A 101 -6.40 16.34 7.51
N GLY A 102 -6.02 17.38 6.77
CA GLY A 102 -5.66 17.27 5.36
C GLY A 102 -4.42 16.38 5.13
N PRO A 103 -3.26 16.72 5.72
CA PRO A 103 -2.06 15.90 5.60
C PRO A 103 -2.27 14.46 6.12
N LEU A 104 -2.97 14.29 7.25
CA LEU A 104 -3.28 12.97 7.80
C LEU A 104 -4.08 12.11 6.82
N PHE A 105 -5.11 12.71 6.19
CA PHE A 105 -5.91 12.00 5.20
C PHE A 105 -5.07 11.60 3.98
N ILE A 106 -4.31 12.53 3.41
CA ILE A 106 -3.54 12.29 2.18
C ILE A 106 -2.47 11.22 2.42
N PHE A 107 -1.63 11.40 3.43
CA PHE A 107 -0.53 10.46 3.70
C PHE A 107 -1.05 9.13 4.26
N GLY A 108 -2.06 9.16 5.11
CA GLY A 108 -2.71 7.97 5.63
C GLY A 108 -3.41 7.16 4.54
N PHE A 109 -4.09 7.82 3.59
CA PHE A 109 -4.68 7.17 2.42
C PHE A 109 -3.62 6.45 1.58
N LEU A 110 -2.51 7.13 1.25
CA LEU A 110 -1.42 6.54 0.49
C LEU A 110 -0.76 5.36 1.23
N ALA A 111 -0.66 5.44 2.56
CA ALA A 111 -0.15 4.34 3.38
C ALA A 111 -1.15 3.17 3.42
N ALA A 112 -2.45 3.42 3.63
CA ALA A 112 -3.51 2.41 3.72
C ALA A 112 -3.80 1.73 2.39
N TYR A 113 -3.65 2.45 1.26
CA TYR A 113 -3.82 1.93 -0.09
C TYR A 113 -2.95 0.71 -0.38
N ARG A 114 -1.84 0.56 0.32
CA ARG A 114 -0.90 -0.57 0.16
C ARG A 114 -1.20 -1.75 1.10
N GLY A 115 -2.36 -1.75 1.69
CA GLY A 115 -2.88 -2.81 2.53
C GLY A 115 -3.17 -2.37 3.96
N VAL A 116 -4.41 -2.52 4.36
CA VAL A 116 -4.92 -2.06 5.66
C VAL A 116 -4.18 -2.68 6.84
N LYS A 117 -3.80 -3.96 6.77
CA LYS A 117 -3.02 -4.61 7.84
C LYS A 117 -1.64 -3.97 8.01
N LYS A 118 -0.95 -3.69 6.89
CA LYS A 118 0.35 -3.01 6.89
C LYS A 118 0.20 -1.59 7.42
N PHE A 119 -0.86 -0.88 7.02
CA PHE A 119 -1.18 0.45 7.53
C PHE A 119 -1.25 0.49 9.05
N PHE A 120 -2.01 -0.41 9.70
CA PHE A 120 -2.09 -0.45 11.16
C PHE A 120 -0.76 -0.78 11.84
N ALA A 121 0.06 -1.66 11.25
CA ALA A 121 1.39 -1.95 11.78
C ALA A 121 2.33 -0.74 11.70
N VAL A 122 2.30 0.00 10.57
CA VAL A 122 3.03 1.27 10.39
C VAL A 122 2.53 2.30 11.39
N THR A 123 1.22 2.46 11.54
CA THR A 123 0.59 3.39 12.47
C THR A 123 1.05 3.15 13.91
N LEU A 124 1.00 1.88 14.36
CA LEU A 124 1.44 1.52 15.70
C LEU A 124 2.92 1.87 15.93
N LEU A 125 3.80 1.51 15.00
CA LEU A 125 5.22 1.83 15.10
C LEU A 125 5.45 3.34 15.15
N VAL A 126 4.76 4.10 14.32
CA VAL A 126 4.87 5.56 14.27
C VAL A 126 4.35 6.22 15.55
N ILE A 127 3.21 5.76 16.09
CA ILE A 127 2.69 6.25 17.38
C ILE A 127 3.73 6.01 18.48
N MET A 128 4.31 4.82 18.54
CA MET A 128 5.33 4.50 19.53
C MET A 128 6.57 5.38 19.39
N THR A 129 7.12 5.53 18.19
CA THR A 129 8.36 6.31 17.99
C THR A 129 8.13 7.80 18.19
N SER A 130 7.01 8.35 17.70
CA SER A 130 6.63 9.74 17.90
C SER A 130 6.37 10.04 19.38
N GLY A 131 5.54 9.21 20.02
CA GLY A 131 5.18 9.38 21.43
C GLY A 131 6.37 9.21 22.36
N LEU A 132 7.25 8.23 22.12
CA LEU A 132 8.47 8.07 22.91
C LEU A 132 9.44 9.24 22.71
N ALA A 133 9.56 9.78 21.50
CA ALA A 133 10.40 10.96 21.26
C ALA A 133 9.85 12.19 22.00
N ALA A 134 8.54 12.42 21.99
CA ALA A 134 7.90 13.45 22.78
C ALA A 134 8.13 13.23 24.29
N TRP A 135 7.88 12.03 24.78
CA TRP A 135 8.03 11.69 26.18
C TRP A 135 9.47 11.85 26.68
N LEU A 136 10.48 11.54 25.87
CA LEU A 136 11.89 11.63 26.23
C LEU A 136 12.44 13.06 26.14
N PHE A 137 12.07 13.80 25.10
CA PHE A 137 12.80 14.99 24.66
C PHE A 137 12.01 16.30 24.72
N GLU A 138 10.69 16.27 24.90
CA GLU A 138 9.93 17.52 25.11
C GLU A 138 10.26 18.16 26.48
N PRO A 139 10.10 19.49 26.60
CA PRO A 139 10.35 20.20 27.85
C PRO A 139 9.50 19.65 28.99
N ALA A 140 10.06 19.61 30.20
CA ALA A 140 9.29 19.31 31.40
C ALA A 140 8.16 20.34 31.58
N ASN A 141 7.09 19.94 32.25
CA ASN A 141 5.90 20.78 32.52
C ASN A 141 5.13 21.19 31.24
N THR A 142 5.25 20.43 30.18
CA THR A 142 4.42 20.54 28.98
C THR A 142 3.48 19.34 28.85
N VAL A 143 2.43 19.49 28.05
CA VAL A 143 1.57 18.38 27.63
C VAL A 143 1.63 18.32 26.12
N GLY A 144 2.05 17.18 25.56
CA GLY A 144 2.10 16.92 24.13
C GLY A 144 0.83 16.23 23.64
N ALA A 145 0.22 16.73 22.56
CA ALA A 145 -0.93 16.12 21.91
C ALA A 145 -1.02 16.54 20.44
N GLY A 146 -1.66 15.71 19.63
CA GLY A 146 -1.91 15.99 18.21
C GLY A 146 -1.50 14.83 17.30
N ALA A 147 -2.20 14.72 16.17
CA ALA A 147 -1.91 13.70 15.15
C ALA A 147 -0.65 13.99 14.33
N SER A 148 -0.02 15.15 14.52
CA SER A 148 1.10 15.62 13.67
C SER A 148 2.29 14.67 13.65
N GLY A 149 2.65 14.05 14.77
CA GLY A 149 3.69 13.03 14.81
C GLY A 149 3.38 11.83 13.91
N VAL A 150 2.09 11.42 13.85
CA VAL A 150 1.63 10.36 12.94
C VAL A 150 1.65 10.83 11.48
N VAL A 151 1.28 12.08 11.22
CA VAL A 151 1.39 12.72 9.89
C VAL A 151 2.83 12.65 9.39
N PHE A 152 3.81 13.05 10.21
CA PHE A 152 5.22 12.98 9.86
C PHE A 152 5.70 11.53 9.66
N GLY A 153 5.17 10.60 10.43
CA GLY A 153 5.46 9.18 10.25
C GLY A 153 4.97 8.66 8.90
N TYR A 154 3.73 8.93 8.52
CA TYR A 154 3.23 8.54 7.20
C TYR A 154 3.98 9.26 6.07
N PHE A 155 4.30 10.54 6.24
CA PHE A 155 5.11 11.29 5.28
C PHE A 155 6.47 10.62 5.06
N GLY A 156 7.21 10.33 6.14
CA GLY A 156 8.49 9.62 6.07
C GLY A 156 8.38 8.24 5.42
N TYR A 157 7.35 7.48 5.79
CA TYR A 157 7.07 6.17 5.21
C TYR A 157 6.88 6.23 3.69
N ILE A 158 6.07 7.18 3.20
CA ILE A 158 5.77 7.34 1.78
C ILE A 158 6.99 7.79 1.00
N MET A 159 7.78 8.73 1.55
CA MET A 159 8.98 9.24 0.89
C MET A 159 10.01 8.14 0.59
N VAL A 160 10.22 7.22 1.53
CA VAL A 160 11.33 6.24 1.41
C VAL A 160 10.89 4.87 0.91
N ARG A 161 9.61 4.57 1.01
CA ARG A 161 9.07 3.25 0.71
C ARG A 161 9.40 2.79 -0.71
N GLY A 162 9.25 3.67 -1.72
CA GLY A 162 9.55 3.37 -3.11
C GLY A 162 10.98 2.89 -3.32
N PHE A 163 11.94 3.42 -2.56
CA PHE A 163 13.34 2.99 -2.60
C PHE A 163 13.51 1.57 -2.03
N PHE A 164 12.86 1.27 -0.91
CA PHE A 164 12.97 -0.04 -0.27
C PHE A 164 12.25 -1.14 -1.03
N ASP A 165 11.08 -0.83 -1.62
CA ASP A 165 10.31 -1.74 -2.46
C ASP A 165 10.86 -1.83 -3.89
N ARG A 166 11.79 -0.91 -4.28
CA ARG A 166 12.33 -0.75 -5.64
C ARG A 166 11.21 -0.57 -6.68
N HIS A 167 10.24 0.26 -6.35
CA HIS A 167 9.07 0.52 -7.16
C HIS A 167 9.08 1.98 -7.64
N VAL A 168 9.31 2.19 -8.94
CA VAL A 168 9.53 3.54 -9.51
C VAL A 168 8.33 4.47 -9.30
N ILE A 169 7.10 3.96 -9.44
CA ILE A 169 5.88 4.76 -9.23
C ILE A 169 5.82 5.28 -7.78
N ASP A 170 6.17 4.45 -6.81
CA ASP A 170 6.18 4.87 -5.40
C ASP A 170 7.30 5.87 -5.12
N MET A 171 8.46 5.76 -5.79
CA MET A 171 9.52 6.78 -5.73
C MET A 171 9.04 8.13 -6.25
N VAL A 172 8.33 8.12 -7.40
CA VAL A 172 7.77 9.35 -8.00
C VAL A 172 6.71 9.95 -7.08
N ILE A 173 5.80 9.14 -6.53
CA ILE A 173 4.80 9.61 -5.55
C ILE A 173 5.50 10.20 -4.32
N GLY A 174 6.50 9.53 -3.77
CA GLY A 174 7.27 10.03 -2.64
C GLY A 174 7.95 11.37 -2.94
N ALA A 175 8.56 11.51 -4.11
CA ALA A 175 9.20 12.76 -4.54
C ALA A 175 8.18 13.91 -4.72
N ILE A 176 7.03 13.63 -5.35
CA ILE A 176 5.94 14.61 -5.48
C ILE A 176 5.42 15.03 -4.10
N MET A 177 5.18 14.08 -3.20
CA MET A 177 4.72 14.40 -1.84
C MET A 177 5.77 15.22 -1.08
N ALA A 178 7.06 14.88 -1.19
CA ALA A 178 8.13 15.66 -0.57
C ALA A 178 8.16 17.11 -1.08
N LEU A 179 7.95 17.31 -2.37
CA LEU A 179 7.94 18.65 -2.98
C LEU A 179 6.67 19.43 -2.59
N CYS A 180 5.48 18.83 -2.76
CA CYS A 180 4.21 19.49 -2.45
C CYS A 180 4.07 19.87 -0.97
N PHE A 181 4.67 19.08 -0.08
CA PHE A 181 4.62 19.28 1.36
C PHE A 181 5.98 19.69 1.95
N ALA A 182 6.84 20.32 1.14
CA ALA A 182 8.16 20.79 1.59
C ALA A 182 8.08 21.74 2.80
N TYR A 183 6.98 22.49 2.94
CA TYR A 183 6.73 23.33 4.11
C TYR A 183 6.68 22.55 5.43
N GLN A 184 6.36 21.26 5.40
CA GLN A 184 6.38 20.41 6.59
C GLN A 184 7.78 20.33 7.23
N PHE A 185 8.85 20.50 6.45
CA PHE A 185 10.20 20.51 7.01
C PHE A 185 10.46 21.71 7.93
N THR A 186 9.72 22.82 7.77
CA THR A 186 9.87 23.98 8.65
C THR A 186 9.44 23.69 10.09
N VAL A 187 8.40 22.86 10.28
CA VAL A 187 7.89 22.50 11.62
C VAL A 187 8.64 21.32 12.26
N LEU A 188 9.68 20.79 11.59
CA LEU A 188 10.68 19.91 12.21
C LEU A 188 11.74 20.70 12.99
N LEU A 189 11.84 22.01 12.75
CA LEU A 189 12.75 22.89 13.47
C LEU A 189 12.13 23.30 14.82
N PRO A 190 12.97 23.59 15.83
CA PRO A 190 12.49 24.05 17.11
C PRO A 190 11.68 25.36 17.00
N HIS A 191 10.42 25.29 17.39
CA HIS A 191 9.52 26.44 17.51
C HIS A 191 8.76 26.35 18.82
N ALA A 192 8.52 27.49 19.44
CA ALA A 192 7.71 27.55 20.66
C ALA A 192 6.27 27.07 20.37
N GLY A 193 5.74 26.23 21.24
CA GLY A 193 4.38 25.69 21.11
C GLY A 193 4.21 24.56 20.09
N ILE A 194 5.30 24.08 19.46
CA ILE A 194 5.29 22.94 18.54
C ILE A 194 6.12 21.80 19.10
N GLY A 195 5.50 20.62 19.22
CA GLY A 195 6.18 19.38 19.63
C GLY A 195 7.06 18.80 18.50
N TRP A 196 8.08 19.55 18.07
CA TRP A 196 8.95 19.13 16.95
C TRP A 196 9.67 17.80 17.22
N GLN A 197 9.88 17.44 18.49
CA GLN A 197 10.43 16.17 18.90
C GLN A 197 9.54 14.99 18.48
N ALA A 198 8.23 15.13 18.69
CA ALA A 198 7.25 14.16 18.20
C ALA A 198 7.27 14.04 16.67
N HIS A 199 7.45 15.15 15.96
CA HIS A 199 7.54 15.16 14.50
C HIS A 199 8.78 14.40 14.01
N ILE A 200 9.95 14.65 14.60
CA ILE A 200 11.18 13.91 14.25
C ILE A 200 11.03 12.44 14.60
N GLY A 201 10.51 12.11 15.80
CA GLY A 201 10.26 10.73 16.20
C GLY A 201 9.32 10.00 15.24
N GLY A 202 8.26 10.69 14.78
CA GLY A 202 7.34 10.20 13.77
C GLY A 202 8.03 9.95 12.43
N LEU A 203 8.77 10.93 11.93
CA LEU A 203 9.51 10.82 10.65
C LEU A 203 10.50 9.64 10.67
N VAL A 204 11.29 9.50 11.73
CA VAL A 204 12.22 8.39 11.91
C VAL A 204 11.48 7.05 11.96
N GLY A 205 10.36 6.99 12.71
CA GLY A 205 9.50 5.81 12.76
C GLY A 205 8.92 5.44 11.41
N GLY A 206 8.50 6.41 10.61
CA GLY A 206 8.01 6.21 9.25
C GLY A 206 9.08 5.67 8.30
N ILE A 207 10.29 6.23 8.36
CA ILE A 207 11.45 5.73 7.60
C ILE A 207 11.78 4.28 8.00
N ALA A 208 11.82 3.99 9.29
CA ALA A 208 12.03 2.63 9.82
C ALA A 208 10.92 1.67 9.36
N ALA A 209 9.64 2.11 9.38
CA ALA A 209 8.51 1.34 8.88
C ALA A 209 8.65 1.01 7.40
N GLY A 210 9.11 1.94 6.58
CA GLY A 210 9.37 1.72 5.15
C GLY A 210 10.39 0.61 4.92
N TRP A 211 11.40 0.51 5.77
CA TRP A 211 12.40 -0.56 5.71
C TRP A 211 11.89 -1.89 6.28
N ILE A 212 11.23 -1.86 7.42
CA ILE A 212 10.76 -3.07 8.14
C ILE A 212 9.66 -3.77 7.34
N PHE A 213 8.67 -3.00 6.86
CA PHE A 213 7.49 -3.52 6.17
C PHE A 213 7.61 -3.49 4.64
N ARG A 214 8.83 -3.40 4.10
CA ARG A 214 9.08 -3.46 2.65
C ARG A 214 8.56 -4.75 2.04
N ASP A 215 8.10 -4.67 0.80
CA ASP A 215 7.66 -5.84 0.05
C ASP A 215 8.89 -6.67 -0.36
N LYS A 216 9.01 -7.86 0.22
CA LYS A 216 10.04 -8.81 -0.19
C LYS A 216 9.64 -9.34 -1.57
N ARG A 217 10.45 -9.08 -2.60
CA ARG A 217 10.25 -9.73 -3.90
C ARG A 217 10.22 -11.25 -3.68
N PRO A 218 9.28 -12.00 -4.32
CA PRO A 218 9.36 -13.44 -4.31
C PRO A 218 10.76 -13.81 -4.83
N ARG A 219 11.52 -14.54 -4.03
CA ARG A 219 12.78 -15.10 -4.48
C ARG A 219 12.42 -15.95 -5.69
N ALA A 220 12.91 -15.60 -6.89
CA ALA A 220 12.70 -16.40 -8.07
C ALA A 220 13.11 -17.83 -7.68
N SER A 221 12.11 -18.72 -7.59
CA SER A 221 12.34 -20.11 -7.24
C SER A 221 13.17 -20.69 -8.37
N GLY A 222 14.44 -20.94 -8.12
CA GLY A 222 15.37 -21.53 -9.09
C GLY A 222 15.04 -23.00 -9.47
N LYS A 223 13.77 -23.39 -9.36
CA LYS A 223 13.29 -24.74 -9.68
C LYS A 223 12.80 -24.92 -11.11
N THR A 224 12.79 -23.86 -11.95
CA THR A 224 12.32 -23.98 -13.34
C THR A 224 13.45 -24.15 -14.36
N ALA A 225 14.72 -24.11 -13.96
CA ALA A 225 15.83 -24.32 -14.89
C ALA A 225 16.27 -25.79 -15.03
N SER A 226 15.73 -26.73 -14.22
CA SER A 226 16.17 -28.15 -14.26
C SER A 226 15.20 -29.09 -14.97
N ALA A 227 14.05 -28.61 -15.45
CA ALA A 227 13.05 -29.47 -16.11
C ALA A 227 13.15 -29.49 -17.65
N VAL A 228 13.98 -28.63 -18.24
CA VAL A 228 14.15 -28.61 -19.72
C VAL A 228 15.33 -29.46 -20.22
N THR A 229 16.22 -29.90 -19.34
CA THR A 229 17.42 -30.68 -19.75
C THR A 229 17.25 -32.20 -19.59
N ALA A 230 16.06 -32.70 -19.26
CA ALA A 230 15.79 -34.14 -19.15
C ALA A 230 14.82 -34.65 -20.25
N ALA A 231 14.80 -34.05 -21.43
CA ALA A 231 14.29 -34.74 -22.61
C ALA A 231 15.35 -35.77 -23.02
N ARG A 232 15.20 -37.00 -22.54
CA ARG A 232 15.96 -38.17 -22.99
C ARG A 232 15.88 -38.26 -24.51
N PRO A 233 17.03 -38.47 -25.25
CA PRO A 233 16.95 -38.81 -26.64
C PRO A 233 16.26 -40.19 -26.74
N VAL A 234 15.18 -40.22 -27.50
CA VAL A 234 14.56 -41.51 -27.90
C VAL A 234 15.54 -42.22 -28.79
N ALA A 235 16.10 -43.29 -28.28
CA ALA A 235 16.98 -44.15 -29.02
C ALA A 235 16.19 -44.90 -30.11
N GLY A 236 16.66 -44.83 -31.36
CA GLY A 236 16.57 -45.88 -32.35
C GLY A 236 15.17 -46.23 -32.86
N GLY A 237 14.60 -45.41 -33.70
CA GLY A 237 13.61 -45.83 -34.69
C GLY A 237 14.33 -45.92 -36.03
N THR A 238 14.58 -47.16 -36.52
CA THR A 238 15.11 -47.45 -37.85
C THR A 238 14.19 -46.90 -38.91
N VAL A 239 14.72 -46.03 -39.76
CA VAL A 239 14.04 -45.51 -40.96
C VAL A 239 13.96 -46.65 -41.95
N PRO A 240 12.79 -47.05 -42.43
CA PRO A 240 12.71 -48.04 -43.55
C PRO A 240 13.06 -47.33 -44.86
N THR A 241 14.20 -47.70 -45.38
CA THR A 241 14.73 -47.31 -46.70
C THR A 241 14.12 -48.19 -47.78
N ARG A 242 12.87 -47.99 -48.13
CA ARG A 242 12.34 -48.34 -49.46
C ARG A 242 10.89 -47.89 -49.63
N VAL A 243 10.71 -46.90 -50.46
CA VAL A 243 9.40 -46.57 -51.03
C VAL A 243 9.37 -47.21 -52.40
N ASP A 244 8.62 -48.31 -52.51
CA ASP A 244 8.31 -48.90 -53.82
C ASP A 244 7.25 -48.04 -54.52
N LEU A 245 7.66 -47.43 -55.64
CA LEU A 245 6.76 -46.68 -56.53
C LEU A 245 5.91 -47.65 -57.35
N PRO A 246 4.62 -47.42 -57.53
CA PRO A 246 3.77 -48.28 -58.37
C PRO A 246 4.18 -48.19 -59.86
N LYS A 247 4.34 -49.37 -60.49
CA LYS A 247 4.60 -49.50 -61.92
C LYS A 247 3.44 -48.96 -62.75
N LYS A 248 3.76 -48.09 -63.70
CA LYS A 248 2.83 -47.68 -64.77
C LYS A 248 2.34 -48.86 -65.57
N PRO A 249 1.05 -48.97 -65.91
CA PRO A 249 0.56 -49.96 -66.85
C PRO A 249 1.02 -49.62 -68.27
N GLY A 250 1.49 -50.66 -68.93
CA GLY A 250 2.01 -50.59 -70.31
C GLY A 250 0.98 -50.19 -71.31
N ALA A 251 1.34 -49.32 -72.23
CA ALA A 251 0.61 -49.07 -73.47
C ALA A 251 0.76 -50.22 -74.38
N THR A 252 -0.36 -50.89 -74.65
CA THR A 252 -0.48 -51.91 -75.72
C THR A 252 -0.57 -51.18 -77.06
N GLY A 253 0.34 -51.54 -78.00
CA GLY A 253 0.32 -51.03 -79.36
C GLY A 253 -0.85 -51.58 -80.16
N MET A 254 -1.29 -50.83 -81.12
CA MET A 254 -1.98 -51.31 -82.31
C MET A 254 -1.34 -50.66 -83.53
N GLN A 255 -1.20 -51.50 -84.50
CA GLN A 255 -0.62 -51.32 -85.84
C GLN A 255 -0.98 -50.04 -86.53
#